data_92e99c659f09a35cbd205143cc0264ef
#
_entry.id   92e99c659f09a35cbd205143cc0264ef
#
_cell.length_a   1.000
_cell.length_b   1.000
_cell.length_c   1.000
_cell.angle_alpha   90.00
_cell.angle_beta   90.00
_cell.angle_gamma   90.00
#
_symmetry.space_group_name_H-M   'P 1'
#
loop_
_entity.id
_entity.type
_entity.pdbx_description
1 polymer ?
#
loop_
_entity_poly.entity_id
_entity_poly.type
_entity_poly.pdbx_seq_one_letter_code
_entity_poly.pdbx_strand_id
1 'polypeptide(L)'
;GSGLGGLEWQDVKPLIESAVQPLEQVQVVIYDPKGAPSSERMAHKTEVPKMTAGRAALIELMQRYLNGLLDPFISLLELHKLMYFMQEAGEPLRLTYQKAHYGPYAENLRHVLNAIEGHMISGYSDGGDLPDKQLSLVPGAVDEARQFLAQHKDTQHRFQQVSELVEGFESSFGLELLATVHWTMKHESVVSPDEV
;
A
#
# COMPACT_ATOMS: atom_id res chain seq x y z
N GLY A 1 7.39 0.58 20.33
CA GLY A 1 6.94 -0.17 21.47
C GLY A 1 8.09 -0.66 22.36
N SER A 2 7.79 -0.92 23.63
CA SER A 2 8.77 -1.39 24.65
C SER A 2 9.48 -2.69 24.25
N GLY A 3 8.85 -3.56 23.48
CA GLY A 3 9.41 -4.86 23.09
C GLY A 3 10.67 -4.79 22.23
N LEU A 4 10.83 -3.78 21.39
CA LEU A 4 12.03 -3.56 20.57
C LEU A 4 13.21 -3.02 21.38
N GLY A 5 12.95 -2.41 22.55
CA GLY A 5 13.98 -1.91 23.48
C GLY A 5 14.37 -2.90 24.55
N GLY A 6 13.84 -4.13 24.56
CA GLY A 6 14.12 -5.14 25.57
C GLY A 6 13.55 -4.83 26.96
N LEU A 7 12.59 -3.89 27.06
CA LEU A 7 11.94 -3.51 28.33
C LEU A 7 10.66 -4.31 28.52
N GLU A 8 10.49 -4.86 29.73
CA GLU A 8 9.26 -5.55 30.09
C GLU A 8 8.10 -4.56 30.26
N TRP A 9 6.93 -4.92 29.73
CA TRP A 9 5.75 -4.05 29.78
C TRP A 9 5.31 -3.72 31.21
N GLN A 10 5.49 -4.66 32.11
CA GLN A 10 5.16 -4.51 33.54
C GLN A 10 5.96 -3.41 34.23
N ASP A 11 7.18 -3.13 33.75
CA ASP A 11 8.04 -2.07 34.25
C ASP A 11 7.74 -0.72 33.59
N VAL A 12 7.35 -0.75 32.31
CA VAL A 12 7.08 0.46 31.52
C VAL A 12 5.71 1.08 31.84
N LYS A 13 4.69 0.26 32.04
CA LYS A 13 3.31 0.73 32.27
C LYS A 13 3.18 1.67 33.48
N PRO A 14 3.74 1.36 34.68
CA PRO A 14 3.66 2.26 35.80
C PRO A 14 4.35 3.61 35.57
N LEU A 15 5.44 3.62 34.79
CA LEU A 15 6.15 4.85 34.46
C LEU A 15 5.31 5.76 33.57
N ILE A 16 4.59 5.18 32.60
CA ILE A 16 3.66 5.93 31.75
C ILE A 16 2.51 6.48 32.60
N GLU A 17 1.89 5.65 33.44
CA GLU A 17 0.79 6.05 34.34
C GLU A 17 1.20 7.21 35.24
N SER A 18 2.39 7.13 35.84
CA SER A 18 2.96 8.19 36.67
C SER A 18 3.22 9.48 35.91
N ALA A 19 3.73 9.37 34.69
CA ALA A 19 4.04 10.52 33.83
C ALA A 19 2.80 11.28 33.35
N VAL A 20 1.67 10.59 33.18
CA VAL A 20 0.43 11.20 32.69
C VAL A 20 -0.53 11.63 33.80
N GLN A 21 -0.30 11.16 35.02
CA GLN A 21 -1.12 11.50 36.18
C GLN A 21 -1.32 13.02 36.43
N PRO A 22 -0.33 13.91 36.19
CA PRO A 22 -0.50 15.35 36.36
C PRO A 22 -1.36 16.04 35.30
N LEU A 23 -1.77 15.34 34.23
CA LEU A 23 -2.50 15.90 33.10
C LEU A 23 -4.02 15.91 33.35
N GLU A 24 -4.52 16.89 34.09
CA GLU A 24 -5.93 16.94 34.53
C GLU A 24 -6.97 17.11 33.40
N GLN A 25 -6.56 17.56 32.20
CA GLN A 25 -7.48 17.85 31.08
C GLN A 25 -7.32 16.93 29.88
N VAL A 26 -6.55 15.86 30.01
CA VAL A 26 -6.25 14.92 28.92
C VAL A 26 -6.69 13.51 29.31
N GLN A 27 -7.53 12.91 28.48
CA GLN A 27 -7.86 11.49 28.64
C GLN A 27 -6.75 10.66 27.96
N VAL A 28 -5.94 9.96 28.77
CA VAL A 28 -4.91 9.04 28.29
C VAL A 28 -5.44 7.61 28.35
N VAL A 29 -5.41 6.91 27.22
CA VAL A 29 -5.80 5.50 27.11
C VAL A 29 -4.56 4.66 26.82
N ILE A 30 -4.22 3.77 27.74
CA ILE A 30 -3.05 2.88 27.64
C ILE A 30 -3.55 1.51 27.19
N TYR A 31 -3.04 1.03 26.06
CA TYR A 31 -3.34 -0.30 25.52
C TYR A 31 -2.24 -1.28 25.92
N ASP A 32 -2.63 -2.37 26.54
CA ASP A 32 -1.70 -3.47 26.87
C ASP A 32 -1.21 -4.15 25.56
N PRO A 33 0.07 -4.58 25.48
CA PRO A 33 0.66 -5.19 24.28
C PRO A 33 0.16 -6.61 23.98
N LYS A 34 -1.00 -6.99 24.48
CA LYS A 34 -1.65 -8.30 24.22
C LYS A 34 -2.33 -8.34 22.85
N GLY A 35 -1.53 -8.16 21.78
CA GLY A 35 -2.00 -8.17 20.41
C GLY A 35 -2.55 -6.80 19.97
N ALA A 36 -2.44 -6.51 18.67
CA ALA A 36 -3.18 -5.40 18.09
C ALA A 36 -4.68 -5.64 18.34
N PRO A 37 -5.46 -4.62 18.73
CA PRO A 37 -6.92 -4.75 18.73
C PRO A 37 -7.34 -5.25 17.35
N SER A 38 -8.32 -6.16 17.29
CA SER A 38 -8.88 -6.58 16.01
C SER A 38 -9.30 -5.32 15.25
N SER A 39 -9.15 -5.32 13.91
CA SER A 39 -9.54 -4.20 13.04
C SER A 39 -10.94 -3.67 13.34
N GLU A 40 -11.84 -4.53 13.82
CA GLU A 40 -13.19 -4.18 14.29
C GLU A 40 -13.23 -3.30 15.55
N ARG A 41 -12.16 -3.27 16.35
CA ARG A 41 -12.08 -2.50 17.61
C ARG A 41 -11.24 -1.23 17.49
N MET A 42 -10.56 -1.02 16.38
CA MET A 42 -9.95 0.27 16.11
C MET A 42 -11.09 1.24 15.80
N ALA A 43 -11.18 2.32 16.58
CA ALA A 43 -12.18 3.37 16.37
C ALA A 43 -11.87 4.14 15.07
N HIS A 44 -12.12 3.50 13.93
CA HIS A 44 -12.11 4.18 12.65
C HIS A 44 -13.42 4.95 12.53
N LYS A 45 -13.34 6.27 12.49
CA LYS A 45 -14.49 7.18 12.31
C LYS A 45 -15.14 7.08 10.92
N THR A 46 -14.70 6.14 10.09
CA THR A 46 -15.14 5.98 8.70
C THR A 46 -15.83 4.64 8.51
N GLU A 47 -16.90 4.66 7.75
CA GLU A 47 -17.55 3.43 7.27
C GLU A 47 -16.52 2.51 6.61
N VAL A 48 -16.67 1.19 6.81
CA VAL A 48 -15.83 0.20 6.14
C VAL A 48 -15.93 0.42 4.64
N PRO A 49 -14.82 0.70 3.95
CA PRO A 49 -14.85 1.02 2.54
C PRO A 49 -15.29 -0.20 1.73
N LYS A 50 -16.25 -0.02 0.83
CA LYS A 50 -16.72 -1.09 -0.05
C LYS A 50 -15.59 -1.57 -0.97
N MET A 51 -15.52 -2.87 -1.23
CA MET A 51 -14.64 -3.42 -2.26
C MET A 51 -15.04 -2.87 -3.64
N THR A 52 -14.05 -2.51 -4.44
CA THR A 52 -14.21 -2.08 -5.84
C THR A 52 -13.16 -2.79 -6.69
N ALA A 53 -13.34 -2.79 -8.02
CA ALA A 53 -12.39 -3.43 -8.93
C ALA A 53 -10.94 -2.91 -8.72
N GLY A 54 -10.75 -1.59 -8.60
CA GLY A 54 -9.44 -1.00 -8.36
C GLY A 54 -8.84 -1.38 -7.01
N ARG A 55 -9.65 -1.44 -5.93
CA ARG A 55 -9.20 -1.88 -4.60
C ARG A 55 -8.87 -3.37 -4.60
N ALA A 56 -9.69 -4.19 -5.20
CA ALA A 56 -9.44 -5.62 -5.31
C ALA A 56 -8.17 -5.92 -6.12
N ALA A 57 -7.95 -5.21 -7.23
CA ALA A 57 -6.73 -5.29 -8.01
C ALA A 57 -5.49 -4.89 -7.21
N LEU A 58 -5.57 -3.77 -6.44
CA LEU A 58 -4.50 -3.31 -5.57
C LEU A 58 -4.12 -4.38 -4.53
N ILE A 59 -5.11 -4.91 -3.81
CA ILE A 59 -4.88 -5.92 -2.78
C ILE A 59 -4.27 -7.21 -3.36
N GLU A 60 -4.78 -7.69 -4.48
CA GLU A 60 -4.26 -8.92 -5.09
C GLU A 60 -2.87 -8.72 -5.73
N LEU A 61 -2.57 -7.54 -6.30
CA LEU A 61 -1.22 -7.18 -6.74
C LEU A 61 -0.23 -7.16 -5.58
N MET A 62 -0.60 -6.52 -4.46
CA MET A 62 0.22 -6.55 -3.24
C MET A 62 0.47 -8.00 -2.78
N GLN A 63 -0.58 -8.81 -2.67
CA GLN A 63 -0.46 -10.20 -2.22
C GLN A 63 0.46 -11.02 -3.11
N ARG A 64 0.31 -10.89 -4.44
CA ARG A 64 1.15 -11.61 -5.39
C ARG A 64 2.60 -11.17 -5.29
N TYR A 65 2.84 -9.88 -5.21
CA TYR A 65 4.18 -9.31 -5.07
C TYR A 65 4.86 -9.80 -3.78
N LEU A 66 4.17 -9.72 -2.65
CA LEU A 66 4.65 -10.19 -1.35
C LEU A 66 4.96 -11.70 -1.34
N ASN A 67 4.16 -12.50 -2.01
CA ASN A 67 4.41 -13.94 -2.13
C ASN A 67 5.69 -14.26 -2.91
N GLY A 68 6.09 -13.42 -3.85
CA GLY A 68 7.32 -13.58 -4.64
C GLY A 68 8.59 -13.18 -3.90
N LEU A 69 8.50 -12.21 -2.98
CA LEU A 69 9.68 -11.58 -2.35
C LEU A 69 10.10 -12.18 -1.02
N LEU A 70 9.30 -13.00 -0.37
CA LEU A 70 9.49 -13.41 1.04
C LEU A 70 9.57 -12.22 2.02
N ASP A 71 9.14 -11.04 1.61
CA ASP A 71 9.06 -9.83 2.43
C ASP A 71 7.60 -9.61 2.84
N PRO A 72 7.30 -9.32 4.11
CA PRO A 72 5.93 -9.06 4.57
C PRO A 72 5.41 -7.66 4.20
N PHE A 73 6.25 -6.82 3.58
CA PHE A 73 5.92 -5.43 3.24
C PHE A 73 6.19 -5.12 1.78
N ILE A 74 5.37 -4.24 1.22
CA ILE A 74 5.61 -3.60 -0.07
C ILE A 74 5.85 -2.11 0.16
N SER A 75 6.79 -1.52 -0.55
CA SER A 75 7.00 -0.06 -0.47
C SER A 75 5.91 0.71 -1.22
N LEU A 76 5.66 1.94 -0.80
CA LEU A 76 4.73 2.83 -1.48
C LEU A 76 5.14 3.07 -2.94
N LEU A 77 6.44 3.15 -3.23
CA LEU A 77 6.96 3.26 -4.59
C LEU A 77 6.55 2.06 -5.44
N GLU A 78 6.78 0.85 -4.97
CA GLU A 78 6.43 -0.38 -5.69
C GLU A 78 4.93 -0.44 -5.96
N LEU A 79 4.11 -0.10 -4.98
CA LEU A 79 2.66 -0.06 -5.15
C LEU A 79 2.24 0.95 -6.23
N HIS A 80 2.85 2.14 -6.27
CA HIS A 80 2.58 3.12 -7.33
C HIS A 80 2.88 2.57 -8.71
N LYS A 81 3.95 1.80 -8.89
CA LYS A 81 4.33 1.21 -10.19
C LYS A 81 3.39 0.08 -10.60
N LEU A 82 3.01 -0.77 -9.67
CA LEU A 82 2.03 -1.83 -9.94
C LEU A 82 0.67 -1.24 -10.35
N MET A 83 0.20 -0.21 -9.66
CA MET A 83 -1.06 0.47 -10.00
C MET A 83 -0.96 1.25 -11.32
N TYR A 84 0.22 1.78 -11.66
CA TYR A 84 0.48 2.37 -12.96
C TYR A 84 0.27 1.35 -14.08
N PHE A 85 0.89 0.19 -14.01
CA PHE A 85 0.73 -0.84 -15.01
C PHE A 85 -0.70 -1.38 -15.07
N MET A 86 -1.39 -1.47 -13.94
CA MET A 86 -2.79 -1.89 -13.93
C MET A 86 -3.68 -0.91 -14.70
N GLN A 87 -3.45 0.40 -14.56
CA GLN A 87 -4.17 1.40 -15.34
C GLN A 87 -3.77 1.37 -16.81
N GLU A 88 -2.50 1.17 -17.13
CA GLU A 88 -2.01 1.03 -18.50
C GLU A 88 -2.57 -0.22 -19.20
N ALA A 89 -2.83 -1.29 -18.45
CA ALA A 89 -3.54 -2.47 -18.95
C ALA A 89 -5.05 -2.23 -19.16
N GLY A 90 -5.54 -1.02 -18.89
CA GLY A 90 -6.92 -0.60 -19.15
C GLY A 90 -7.88 -0.71 -17.96
N GLU A 91 -7.38 -0.92 -16.72
CA GLU A 91 -8.26 -0.83 -15.56
C GLU A 91 -8.63 0.62 -15.28
N PRO A 92 -9.93 0.95 -15.13
CA PRO A 92 -10.40 2.33 -15.01
C PRO A 92 -10.17 2.90 -13.60
N LEU A 93 -8.92 3.01 -13.17
CA LEU A 93 -8.52 3.47 -11.85
C LEU A 93 -8.69 4.98 -11.67
N ARG A 94 -8.67 5.75 -12.77
CA ARG A 94 -8.75 7.23 -12.75
C ARG A 94 -7.61 7.88 -11.96
N LEU A 95 -6.43 7.26 -11.99
CA LEU A 95 -5.22 7.83 -11.42
C LEU A 95 -4.60 8.81 -12.41
N THR A 96 -4.19 9.97 -11.90
CA THR A 96 -3.58 11.01 -12.72
C THR A 96 -2.07 10.93 -12.60
N TYR A 97 -1.46 10.17 -13.51
CA TYR A 97 -0.02 9.99 -13.53
C TYR A 97 0.70 11.17 -14.15
N GLN A 98 1.82 11.54 -13.56
CA GLN A 98 2.74 12.56 -14.04
C GLN A 98 4.19 12.10 -13.84
N LYS A 99 5.12 12.69 -14.60
CA LYS A 99 6.55 12.46 -14.43
C LYS A 99 7.00 12.96 -13.06
N ALA A 100 7.70 12.11 -12.31
CA ALA A 100 8.26 12.44 -11.02
C ALA A 100 9.69 11.89 -10.89
N HIS A 101 10.33 12.12 -9.75
CA HIS A 101 11.73 11.76 -9.51
C HIS A 101 12.01 10.26 -9.69
N TYR A 102 11.07 9.43 -9.28
CA TYR A 102 11.14 7.97 -9.36
C TYR A 102 10.22 7.41 -10.46
N GLY A 103 10.11 8.09 -11.61
CA GLY A 103 9.24 7.69 -12.72
C GLY A 103 7.77 8.12 -12.51
N PRO A 104 6.80 7.47 -13.19
CA PRO A 104 5.39 7.88 -13.13
C PRO A 104 4.82 7.78 -11.71
N TYR A 105 4.15 8.86 -11.28
CA TYR A 105 3.58 9.02 -9.95
C TYR A 105 2.18 9.62 -10.06
N ALA A 106 1.22 9.12 -9.26
CA ALA A 106 -0.14 9.64 -9.19
C ALA A 106 -0.47 10.09 -7.76
N GLU A 107 -0.49 11.40 -7.54
CA GLU A 107 -0.78 11.98 -6.22
C GLU A 107 -2.14 11.56 -5.68
N ASN A 108 -3.14 11.38 -6.56
CA ASN A 108 -4.49 11.03 -6.15
C ASN A 108 -4.64 9.56 -5.69
N LEU A 109 -3.62 8.70 -5.81
CA LEU A 109 -3.62 7.36 -5.21
C LEU A 109 -3.73 7.45 -3.68
N ARG A 110 -3.20 8.51 -3.07
CA ARG A 110 -3.31 8.75 -1.61
C ARG A 110 -4.75 8.72 -1.08
N HIS A 111 -5.72 9.16 -1.88
CA HIS A 111 -7.13 9.12 -1.47
C HIS A 111 -7.66 7.69 -1.34
N VAL A 112 -7.21 6.80 -2.22
CA VAL A 112 -7.55 5.37 -2.14
C VAL A 112 -6.89 4.75 -0.92
N LEU A 113 -5.58 5.00 -0.71
CA LEU A 113 -4.82 4.45 0.40
C LEU A 113 -5.38 4.91 1.75
N ASN A 114 -5.66 6.22 1.90
CA ASN A 114 -6.30 6.75 3.11
C ASN A 114 -7.68 6.13 3.38
N ALA A 115 -8.46 5.86 2.33
CA ALA A 115 -9.79 5.28 2.48
C ALA A 115 -9.76 3.82 2.93
N ILE A 116 -8.72 3.06 2.56
CA ILE A 116 -8.61 1.62 2.87
C ILE A 116 -7.65 1.33 4.03
N GLU A 117 -6.95 2.35 4.55
CA GLU A 117 -6.05 2.21 5.71
C GLU A 117 -6.80 1.69 6.93
N GLY A 118 -6.22 0.70 7.59
CA GLY A 118 -6.80 0.03 8.76
C GLY A 118 -7.93 -0.96 8.44
N HIS A 119 -8.43 -0.98 7.20
CA HIS A 119 -9.47 -1.91 6.75
C HIS A 119 -8.94 -2.98 5.79
N MET A 120 -8.14 -2.62 4.84
CA MET A 120 -7.60 -3.51 3.80
C MET A 120 -6.07 -3.51 3.79
N ILE A 121 -5.45 -2.37 4.11
CA ILE A 121 -4.00 -2.21 4.25
C ILE A 121 -3.68 -1.57 5.58
N SER A 122 -2.41 -1.65 5.99
CA SER A 122 -1.86 -0.91 7.12
C SER A 122 -0.46 -0.37 6.81
N GLY A 123 -0.07 0.71 7.48
CA GLY A 123 1.22 1.36 7.32
C GLY A 123 1.18 2.72 6.62
N TYR A 124 0.03 3.13 6.07
CA TYR A 124 -0.13 4.43 5.43
C TYR A 124 -0.59 5.55 6.38
N SER A 125 -0.99 5.22 7.60
CA SER A 125 -1.79 6.00 8.56
C SER A 125 -1.36 7.45 8.84
N ASP A 126 -0.12 7.80 8.66
CA ASP A 126 0.41 9.15 8.90
C ASP A 126 0.47 10.03 7.64
N GLY A 127 -0.03 9.51 6.51
CA GLY A 127 -0.22 10.25 5.26
C GLY A 127 1.04 10.75 4.57
N GLY A 128 2.25 10.37 5.01
CA GLY A 128 3.49 10.75 4.32
C GLY A 128 3.67 9.93 3.04
N ASP A 129 4.08 10.58 1.95
CA ASP A 129 4.32 9.94 0.64
C ASP A 129 5.80 9.59 0.43
N LEU A 130 6.48 9.13 1.48
CA LEU A 130 7.86 8.65 1.37
C LEU A 130 7.90 7.38 0.52
N PRO A 131 8.77 7.30 -0.49
CA PRO A 131 8.83 6.17 -1.43
C PRO A 131 9.08 4.82 -0.76
N ASP A 132 9.83 4.80 0.31
CA ASP A 132 10.22 3.63 1.11
C ASP A 132 9.23 3.27 2.22
N LYS A 133 8.11 4.00 2.33
CA LYS A 133 7.06 3.70 3.29
C LYS A 133 6.53 2.27 3.09
N GLN A 134 6.58 1.48 4.14
CA GLN A 134 6.18 0.08 4.12
C GLN A 134 4.68 -0.10 4.38
N LEU A 135 4.03 -0.83 3.49
CA LEU A 135 2.62 -1.16 3.56
C LEU A 135 2.47 -2.67 3.70
N SER A 136 1.46 -3.09 4.45
CA SER A 136 1.10 -4.50 4.62
C SER A 136 -0.40 -4.71 4.42
N LEU A 137 -0.80 -5.96 4.19
CA LEU A 137 -2.20 -6.34 4.03
C LEU A 137 -2.83 -6.62 5.39
N VAL A 138 -4.06 -6.18 5.55
CA VAL A 138 -4.88 -6.54 6.73
C VAL A 138 -5.45 -7.95 6.52
N PRO A 139 -5.44 -8.82 7.55
CA PRO A 139 -6.03 -10.16 7.47
C PRO A 139 -7.48 -10.13 6.96
N GLY A 140 -7.81 -11.01 6.00
CA GLY A 140 -9.13 -11.10 5.39
C GLY A 140 -9.33 -10.24 4.13
N ALA A 141 -8.55 -9.16 3.93
CA ALA A 141 -8.67 -8.30 2.76
C ALA A 141 -8.43 -9.05 1.44
N VAL A 142 -7.49 -9.99 1.44
CA VAL A 142 -7.15 -10.80 0.25
C VAL A 142 -8.31 -11.71 -0.15
N ASP A 143 -8.95 -12.36 0.81
CA ASP A 143 -10.07 -13.26 0.54
C ASP A 143 -11.26 -12.48 -0.02
N GLU A 144 -11.54 -11.30 0.53
CA GLU A 144 -12.58 -10.41 0.03
C GLU A 144 -12.26 -9.92 -1.39
N ALA A 145 -11.01 -9.52 -1.66
CA ALA A 145 -10.57 -9.10 -2.99
C ALA A 145 -10.71 -10.22 -4.02
N ARG A 146 -10.29 -11.45 -3.69
CA ARG A 146 -10.43 -12.62 -4.56
C ARG A 146 -11.87 -12.98 -4.86
N GLN A 147 -12.73 -12.94 -3.85
CA GLN A 147 -14.15 -13.17 -4.03
C GLN A 147 -14.77 -12.12 -4.96
N PHE A 148 -14.38 -10.87 -4.83
CA PHE A 148 -14.81 -9.80 -5.72
C PHE A 148 -14.31 -10.02 -7.15
N LEU A 149 -13.02 -10.30 -7.35
CA LEU A 149 -12.41 -10.50 -8.67
C LEU A 149 -12.94 -11.74 -9.40
N ALA A 150 -13.37 -12.77 -8.69
CA ALA A 150 -14.00 -13.95 -9.30
C ALA A 150 -15.23 -13.60 -10.15
N GLN A 151 -15.87 -12.46 -9.85
CA GLN A 151 -17.04 -11.96 -10.59
C GLN A 151 -16.68 -10.88 -11.63
N HIS A 152 -15.40 -10.47 -11.71
CA HIS A 152 -14.91 -9.37 -12.57
C HIS A 152 -13.78 -9.87 -13.48
N LYS A 153 -14.15 -10.66 -14.49
CA LYS A 153 -13.20 -11.34 -15.40
C LYS A 153 -12.25 -10.38 -16.14
N ASP A 154 -12.72 -9.19 -16.53
CA ASP A 154 -11.90 -8.23 -17.24
C ASP A 154 -10.79 -7.68 -16.34
N THR A 155 -11.10 -7.35 -15.07
CA THR A 155 -10.09 -6.94 -14.09
C THR A 155 -9.12 -8.07 -13.79
N GLN A 156 -9.61 -9.31 -13.69
CA GLN A 156 -8.77 -10.49 -13.48
C GLN A 156 -7.81 -10.71 -14.65
N HIS A 157 -8.26 -10.52 -15.89
CA HIS A 157 -7.40 -10.63 -17.07
C HIS A 157 -6.30 -9.56 -17.08
N ARG A 158 -6.63 -8.29 -16.81
CA ARG A 158 -5.65 -7.21 -16.70
C ARG A 158 -4.64 -7.47 -15.59
N PHE A 159 -5.11 -7.94 -14.46
CA PHE A 159 -4.26 -8.36 -13.34
C PHE A 159 -3.24 -9.42 -13.78
N GLN A 160 -3.67 -10.43 -14.53
CA GLN A 160 -2.77 -11.47 -15.05
C GLN A 160 -1.71 -10.88 -16.01
N GLN A 161 -2.12 -9.98 -16.92
CA GLN A 161 -1.20 -9.29 -17.83
C GLN A 161 -0.14 -8.49 -17.08
N VAL A 162 -0.53 -7.73 -16.05
CA VAL A 162 0.42 -6.96 -15.25
C VAL A 162 1.35 -7.88 -14.48
N SER A 163 0.83 -8.96 -13.95
CA SER A 163 1.64 -9.94 -13.21
C SER A 163 2.73 -10.58 -14.08
N GLU A 164 2.39 -10.91 -15.32
CA GLU A 164 3.34 -11.45 -16.29
C GLU A 164 4.37 -10.39 -16.74
N LEU A 165 3.93 -9.13 -16.90
CA LEU A 165 4.81 -8.02 -17.27
C LEU A 165 5.89 -7.74 -16.21
N VAL A 166 5.53 -7.79 -14.93
CA VAL A 166 6.45 -7.45 -13.84
C VAL A 166 7.29 -8.63 -13.37
N GLU A 167 7.07 -9.82 -13.90
CA GLU A 167 7.87 -11.01 -13.59
C GLU A 167 9.35 -10.79 -13.93
N GLY A 168 10.23 -10.98 -12.93
CA GLY A 168 11.67 -10.68 -13.01
C GLY A 168 12.04 -9.23 -12.70
N PHE A 169 11.07 -8.35 -12.44
CA PHE A 169 11.29 -6.97 -12.01
C PHE A 169 10.79 -6.70 -10.59
N GLU A 170 10.60 -7.77 -9.79
CA GLU A 170 10.06 -7.70 -8.44
C GLU A 170 11.07 -7.11 -7.45
N SER A 171 11.39 -5.84 -7.64
CA SER A 171 12.18 -5.00 -6.72
C SER A 171 11.82 -3.54 -6.94
N SER A 172 12.07 -2.68 -5.95
CA SER A 172 11.84 -1.24 -6.08
C SER A 172 12.54 -0.64 -7.30
N PHE A 173 13.81 -1.01 -7.50
CA PHE A 173 14.57 -0.58 -8.67
C PHE A 173 14.03 -1.15 -9.98
N GLY A 174 13.69 -2.45 -10.00
CA GLY A 174 13.18 -3.11 -11.20
C GLY A 174 11.86 -2.50 -11.66
N LEU A 175 10.92 -2.31 -10.75
CA LEU A 175 9.62 -1.69 -11.05
C LEU A 175 9.75 -0.21 -11.44
N GLU A 176 10.64 0.54 -10.79
CA GLU A 176 10.93 1.93 -11.16
C GLU A 176 11.50 2.01 -12.59
N LEU A 177 12.48 1.19 -12.90
CA LEU A 177 13.09 1.14 -14.24
C LEU A 177 12.05 0.80 -15.30
N LEU A 178 11.31 -0.30 -15.10
CA LEU A 178 10.30 -0.76 -16.05
C LEU A 178 9.23 0.32 -16.29
N ALA A 179 8.72 0.96 -15.23
CA ALA A 179 7.72 2.00 -15.33
C ALA A 179 8.26 3.27 -16.00
N THR A 180 9.51 3.64 -15.73
CA THR A 180 10.15 4.80 -16.33
C THR A 180 10.37 4.59 -17.83
N VAL A 181 10.87 3.43 -18.24
CA VAL A 181 11.03 3.09 -19.65
C VAL A 181 9.69 3.12 -20.37
N HIS A 182 8.67 2.47 -19.83
CA HIS A 182 7.33 2.48 -20.42
C HIS A 182 6.76 3.89 -20.56
N TRP A 183 6.92 4.72 -19.49
CA TRP A 183 6.48 6.12 -19.51
C TRP A 183 7.16 6.92 -20.62
N THR A 184 8.49 6.80 -20.72
CA THR A 184 9.29 7.51 -21.74
C THR A 184 8.89 7.11 -23.13
N MET A 185 8.72 5.82 -23.39
CA MET A 185 8.27 5.32 -24.70
C MET A 185 6.88 5.84 -25.10
N LYS A 186 6.00 6.04 -24.12
CA LYS A 186 4.62 6.45 -24.35
C LYS A 186 4.44 7.98 -24.47
N HIS A 187 5.20 8.74 -23.69
CA HIS A 187 4.97 10.19 -23.51
C HIS A 187 6.10 11.07 -24.00
N GLU A 188 7.31 10.53 -24.19
CA GLU A 188 8.44 11.26 -24.70
C GLU A 188 8.79 10.70 -26.09
N SER A 189 8.86 11.56 -27.08
CA SER A 189 9.34 11.16 -28.40
C SER A 189 10.79 10.71 -28.27
N VAL A 190 11.03 9.41 -28.33
CA VAL A 190 12.38 8.86 -28.35
C VAL A 190 12.97 9.19 -29.71
N VAL A 191 13.84 10.20 -29.76
CA VAL A 191 14.66 10.46 -30.93
C VAL A 191 15.61 9.27 -31.06
N SER A 192 15.56 8.59 -32.20
CA SER A 192 16.50 7.49 -32.46
C SER A 192 17.94 8.01 -32.37
N PRO A 193 18.90 7.25 -31.81
CA PRO A 193 20.30 7.63 -31.77
C PRO A 193 20.90 7.94 -33.15
N ASP A 194 20.24 7.50 -34.22
CA ASP A 194 20.68 7.68 -35.60
C ASP A 194 20.27 9.04 -36.20
N GLU A 195 19.55 9.90 -35.44
CA GLU A 195 19.13 11.24 -35.89
C GLU A 195 19.90 12.41 -35.22
N VAL A 196 21.04 12.14 -34.56
CA VAL A 196 21.92 13.16 -33.93
C VAL A 196 23.23 13.28 -34.69
#